data_f3558e9e633857acc8ad679ae2c41af4
#
_entry.id   f3558e9e633857acc8ad679ae2c41af4
#
_cell.length_a   1.000
_cell.length_b   1.000
_cell.length_c   1.000
_cell.angle_alpha   90.00
_cell.angle_beta   90.00
_cell.angle_gamma   90.00
#
_symmetry.space_group_name_H-M   'P 1'
#
loop_
_entity.id
_entity.type
_entity.pdbx_description
1 polymer ?
#
loop_
_entity_poly.entity_id
_entity_poly.type
_entity_poly.pdbx_seq_one_letter_code
_entity_poly.pdbx_strand_id
1 'polypeptide(L)'
;MASMKDIKRRKSSIQSTQQITKAMKLVSTVKLQKAKGRAEQTNPYFNYMYQTVSSMLAKSGNINHPYLKSGESTKKAVVVITSNRGLAGGYNSNIVKLITGSDLNKDDLLIYAIGNKGREALERRGYHIELEDSAMIESPSYEDASALCKKILKSFTDGEIGEIYLAYTHFKNTVSHEPKLIKLLPVEIEAGDVAEDTDSNVLMNYEPTTEEALDMIIPKYVTSLFYGALVEAVASENGARMQAMDSATGNAEEMLEDLTLLYNRARQGAITQELTEIIAGASAIS
;
A
#
# COMPACT_ATOMS: atom_id res chain seq x y z
N MET A 1 -26.51 -16.79 -32.38
CA MET A 1 -25.02 -16.92 -32.44
C MET A 1 -24.39 -15.56 -32.59
N ALA A 2 -23.25 -15.30 -31.96
CA ALA A 2 -22.55 -14.04 -32.12
C ALA A 2 -22.11 -13.88 -33.59
N SER A 3 -22.35 -12.72 -34.19
CA SER A 3 -21.93 -12.40 -35.55
C SER A 3 -20.40 -12.41 -35.67
N MET A 4 -19.85 -12.81 -36.82
CA MET A 4 -18.40 -12.69 -37.11
C MET A 4 -17.86 -11.29 -36.81
N LYS A 5 -18.67 -10.26 -37.10
CA LYS A 5 -18.33 -8.85 -36.84
C LYS A 5 -18.19 -8.58 -35.33
N ASP A 6 -19.05 -9.17 -34.50
CA ASP A 6 -18.99 -9.01 -33.04
C ASP A 6 -17.78 -9.71 -32.45
N ILE A 7 -17.46 -10.92 -32.93
CA ILE A 7 -16.26 -11.65 -32.50
C ILE A 7 -15.01 -10.87 -32.87
N LYS A 8 -14.91 -10.34 -34.08
CA LYS A 8 -13.79 -9.51 -34.52
C LYS A 8 -13.63 -8.26 -33.67
N ARG A 9 -14.73 -7.55 -33.36
CA ARG A 9 -14.73 -6.36 -32.50
C ARG A 9 -14.24 -6.71 -31.09
N ARG A 10 -14.75 -7.80 -30.52
CA ARG A 10 -14.33 -8.26 -29.18
C ARG A 10 -12.86 -8.64 -29.15
N LYS A 11 -12.37 -9.37 -30.18
CA LYS A 11 -10.95 -9.71 -30.32
C LYS A 11 -10.06 -8.45 -30.35
N SER A 12 -10.41 -7.44 -31.12
CA SER A 12 -9.68 -6.17 -31.18
C SER A 12 -9.67 -5.44 -29.84
N SER A 13 -10.79 -5.43 -29.10
CA SER A 13 -10.89 -4.83 -27.77
C SER A 13 -9.99 -5.54 -26.76
N ILE A 14 -10.00 -6.87 -26.70
CA ILE A 14 -9.15 -7.65 -25.81
C ILE A 14 -7.67 -7.45 -26.15
N GLN A 15 -7.31 -7.41 -27.44
CA GLN A 15 -5.95 -7.15 -27.89
C GLN A 15 -5.44 -5.78 -27.41
N SER A 16 -6.27 -4.74 -27.49
CA SER A 16 -5.93 -3.42 -26.95
C SER A 16 -5.76 -3.45 -25.43
N THR A 17 -6.64 -4.17 -24.71
CA THR A 17 -6.53 -4.34 -23.27
C THR A 17 -5.23 -5.04 -22.88
N GLN A 18 -4.85 -6.11 -23.57
CA GLN A 18 -3.58 -6.82 -23.37
C GLN A 18 -2.37 -5.89 -23.55
N GLN A 19 -2.37 -5.05 -24.58
CA GLN A 19 -1.27 -4.09 -24.79
C GLN A 19 -1.18 -3.07 -23.64
N ILE A 20 -2.32 -2.58 -23.16
CA ILE A 20 -2.37 -1.64 -22.04
C ILE A 20 -1.86 -2.31 -20.75
N THR A 21 -2.33 -3.51 -20.42
CA THR A 21 -1.89 -4.22 -19.21
C THR A 21 -0.41 -4.56 -19.24
N LYS A 22 0.11 -4.96 -20.40
CA LYS A 22 1.55 -5.19 -20.61
C LYS A 22 2.38 -3.92 -20.41
N ALA A 23 1.94 -2.79 -20.95
CA ALA A 23 2.61 -1.51 -20.73
C ALA A 23 2.57 -1.08 -19.24
N MET A 24 1.42 -1.25 -18.59
CA MET A 24 1.28 -0.96 -17.15
C MET A 24 2.17 -1.86 -16.28
N LYS A 25 2.32 -3.15 -16.62
CA LYS A 25 3.26 -4.06 -15.96
C LYS A 25 4.68 -3.51 -16.03
N LEU A 26 5.15 -3.09 -17.21
CA LEU A 26 6.50 -2.56 -17.40
C LEU A 26 6.73 -1.27 -16.58
N VAL A 27 5.78 -0.33 -16.61
CA VAL A 27 5.87 0.90 -15.81
C VAL A 27 5.93 0.58 -14.31
N SER A 28 5.09 -0.35 -13.84
CA SER A 28 5.07 -0.76 -12.42
C SER A 28 6.37 -1.43 -12.02
N THR A 29 6.98 -2.24 -12.90
CA THR A 29 8.29 -2.86 -12.66
C THR A 29 9.39 -1.81 -12.44
N VAL A 30 9.45 -0.78 -13.29
CA VAL A 30 10.45 0.30 -13.15
C VAL A 30 10.23 1.08 -11.86
N LYS A 31 8.97 1.40 -11.54
CA LYS A 31 8.63 2.10 -10.28
C LYS A 31 8.97 1.27 -9.05
N LEU A 32 8.71 -0.04 -9.10
CA LEU A 32 9.07 -0.97 -8.03
C LEU A 32 10.59 -0.98 -7.79
N GLN A 33 11.39 -1.10 -8.85
CA GLN A 33 12.86 -1.09 -8.73
C GLN A 33 13.36 0.21 -8.09
N LYS A 34 12.81 1.36 -8.51
CA LYS A 34 13.17 2.66 -7.93
C LYS A 34 12.77 2.76 -6.44
N ALA A 35 11.56 2.29 -6.08
CA ALA A 35 11.09 2.29 -4.70
C ALA A 35 11.93 1.34 -3.82
N LYS A 36 12.26 0.14 -4.33
CA LYS A 36 13.12 -0.81 -3.64
C LYS A 36 14.51 -0.24 -3.37
N GLY A 37 15.14 0.40 -4.36
CA GLY A 37 16.44 1.05 -4.15
C GLY A 37 16.40 2.16 -3.08
N ARG A 38 15.31 2.93 -3.00
CA ARG A 38 15.10 3.92 -1.93
C ARG A 38 14.95 3.25 -0.56
N ALA A 39 14.17 2.18 -0.47
CA ALA A 39 13.98 1.42 0.77
C ALA A 39 15.32 0.86 1.28
N GLU A 40 16.12 0.26 0.40
CA GLU A 40 17.45 -0.27 0.74
C GLU A 40 18.41 0.82 1.27
N GLN A 41 18.32 2.04 0.74
CA GLN A 41 19.12 3.17 1.21
C GLN A 41 18.64 3.71 2.57
N THR A 42 17.35 3.59 2.86
CA THR A 42 16.73 4.15 4.09
C THR A 42 16.80 3.17 5.26
N ASN A 43 16.75 1.86 5.00
CA ASN A 43 16.73 0.81 6.01
C ASN A 43 17.86 0.87 7.06
N PRO A 44 19.14 1.17 6.71
CA PRO A 44 20.19 1.26 7.71
C PRO A 44 19.94 2.35 8.75
N TYR A 45 19.49 3.53 8.31
CA TYR A 45 19.15 4.64 9.22
C TYR A 45 17.99 4.27 10.14
N PHE A 46 16.97 3.63 9.59
CA PHE A 46 15.82 3.14 10.35
C PHE A 46 16.24 2.13 11.43
N ASN A 47 17.04 1.14 11.08
CA ASN A 47 17.50 0.11 12.00
C ASN A 47 18.34 0.71 13.14
N TYR A 48 19.27 1.62 12.84
CA TYR A 48 20.05 2.28 13.87
C TYR A 48 19.20 3.16 14.78
N MET A 49 18.22 3.89 14.22
CA MET A 49 17.31 4.71 15.01
C MET A 49 16.45 3.83 15.94
N TYR A 50 15.93 2.72 15.44
CA TYR A 50 15.17 1.75 16.22
C TYR A 50 16.01 1.18 17.37
N GLN A 51 17.23 0.70 17.08
CA GLN A 51 18.17 0.18 18.10
C GLN A 51 18.50 1.23 19.16
N THR A 52 18.73 2.49 18.74
CA THR A 52 19.04 3.58 19.67
C THR A 52 17.87 3.84 20.61
N VAL A 53 16.65 3.98 20.07
CA VAL A 53 15.46 4.24 20.91
C VAL A 53 15.16 3.05 21.81
N SER A 54 15.23 1.82 21.29
CA SER A 54 15.03 0.60 22.08
C SER A 54 16.04 0.50 23.23
N SER A 55 17.30 0.77 22.96
CA SER A 55 18.36 0.78 23.98
C SER A 55 18.16 1.88 25.04
N MET A 56 17.75 3.10 24.61
CA MET A 56 17.42 4.19 25.54
C MET A 56 16.27 3.79 26.46
N LEU A 57 15.19 3.28 25.92
CA LEU A 57 14.01 2.93 26.72
C LEU A 57 14.26 1.75 27.65
N ALA A 58 15.02 0.74 27.21
CA ALA A 58 15.40 -0.40 28.05
C ALA A 58 16.26 0.01 29.26
N LYS A 59 17.16 1.01 29.08
CA LYS A 59 18.08 1.49 30.12
C LYS A 59 17.49 2.62 30.98
N SER A 60 16.45 3.28 30.50
CA SER A 60 15.87 4.46 31.17
C SER A 60 14.97 4.15 32.37
N GLY A 61 14.63 2.88 32.60
CA GLY A 61 13.75 2.49 33.70
C GLY A 61 12.33 3.09 33.55
N ASN A 62 11.74 3.51 34.67
CA ASN A 62 10.36 3.98 34.73
C ASN A 62 10.28 5.51 34.48
N ILE A 63 10.68 5.97 33.28
CA ILE A 63 10.60 7.40 32.95
C ILE A 63 9.16 7.80 32.69
N ASN A 64 8.74 8.89 33.32
CA ASN A 64 7.44 9.49 33.10
C ASN A 64 7.52 10.51 31.94
N HIS A 65 7.37 10.04 30.70
CA HIS A 65 7.47 10.87 29.50
C HIS A 65 6.15 10.84 28.72
N PRO A 66 5.68 11.97 28.14
CA PRO A 66 4.41 12.03 27.41
C PRO A 66 4.32 11.01 26.26
N TYR A 67 5.40 10.76 25.54
CA TYR A 67 5.42 9.81 24.41
C TYR A 67 5.45 8.33 24.83
N LEU A 68 5.58 8.03 26.12
CA LEU A 68 5.61 6.66 26.66
C LEU A 68 4.32 6.28 27.37
N LYS A 69 3.38 7.20 27.48
CA LYS A 69 2.06 6.95 28.11
C LYS A 69 0.96 7.33 27.14
N SER A 70 -0.13 6.55 27.15
CA SER A 70 -1.35 6.94 26.44
C SER A 70 -1.88 8.24 27.02
N GLY A 71 -2.27 9.16 26.14
CA GLY A 71 -2.99 10.37 26.56
C GLY A 71 -4.32 10.03 27.21
N GLU A 72 -4.93 11.00 27.90
CA GLU A 72 -6.25 10.86 28.53
C GLU A 72 -7.39 10.77 27.51
N SER A 73 -7.15 11.18 26.26
CA SER A 73 -8.12 11.18 25.19
C SER A 73 -8.41 9.76 24.69
N THR A 74 -9.68 9.44 24.46
CA THR A 74 -10.10 8.20 23.80
C THR A 74 -9.86 8.21 22.29
N LYS A 75 -9.63 9.39 21.70
CA LYS A 75 -9.40 9.54 20.26
C LYS A 75 -8.06 8.95 19.84
N LYS A 76 -8.08 8.25 18.71
CA LYS A 76 -6.90 7.56 18.13
C LYS A 76 -6.67 8.05 16.71
N ALA A 77 -5.46 8.51 16.43
CA ALA A 77 -5.06 8.84 15.08
C ALA A 77 -4.62 7.57 14.34
N VAL A 78 -5.13 7.35 13.15
CA VAL A 78 -4.68 6.26 12.27
C VAL A 78 -4.19 6.87 10.95
N VAL A 79 -2.89 6.81 10.72
CA VAL A 79 -2.31 7.18 9.43
C VAL A 79 -2.46 6.00 8.50
N VAL A 80 -3.17 6.17 7.39
CA VAL A 80 -3.53 5.10 6.45
C VAL A 80 -2.87 5.33 5.11
N ILE A 81 -1.93 4.45 4.75
CA ILE A 81 -1.21 4.56 3.48
C ILE A 81 -1.85 3.63 2.44
N THR A 82 -2.37 4.21 1.38
CA THR A 82 -2.97 3.51 0.23
C THR A 82 -2.54 4.17 -1.08
N SER A 83 -2.95 3.62 -2.22
CA SER A 83 -2.64 4.20 -3.51
C SER A 83 -3.65 5.26 -3.96
N ASN A 84 -3.23 6.11 -4.89
CA ASN A 84 -4.13 7.04 -5.58
C ASN A 84 -4.96 6.35 -6.66
N ARG A 85 -4.46 5.29 -7.28
CA ARG A 85 -5.06 4.60 -8.43
C ARG A 85 -5.39 3.16 -8.08
N GLY A 86 -6.41 2.61 -8.72
CA GLY A 86 -6.77 1.20 -8.63
C GLY A 86 -5.81 0.28 -9.42
N LEU A 87 -6.30 -0.89 -9.75
CA LEU A 87 -5.61 -1.93 -10.54
C LEU A 87 -4.34 -2.48 -9.87
N ALA A 88 -4.27 -2.41 -8.55
CA ALA A 88 -3.19 -2.98 -7.73
C ALA A 88 -3.66 -4.24 -6.96
N GLY A 89 -4.52 -5.05 -7.55
CA GLY A 89 -5.05 -6.24 -6.91
C GLY A 89 -5.74 -5.95 -5.57
N GLY A 90 -5.40 -6.71 -4.54
CA GLY A 90 -5.93 -6.56 -3.19
C GLY A 90 -5.28 -5.48 -2.32
N TYR A 91 -4.27 -4.77 -2.80
CA TYR A 91 -3.46 -3.83 -2.02
C TYR A 91 -4.30 -2.86 -1.17
N ASN A 92 -5.17 -2.07 -1.79
CA ASN A 92 -6.00 -1.09 -1.08
C ASN A 92 -7.07 -1.75 -0.19
N SER A 93 -7.72 -2.78 -0.71
CA SER A 93 -8.79 -3.46 0.02
C SER A 93 -8.30 -4.17 1.27
N ASN A 94 -7.08 -4.68 1.28
CA ASN A 94 -6.50 -5.35 2.44
C ASN A 94 -6.21 -4.38 3.58
N ILE A 95 -5.68 -3.17 3.28
CA ILE A 95 -5.50 -2.11 4.30
C ILE A 95 -6.85 -1.68 4.87
N VAL A 96 -7.85 -1.46 4.03
CA VAL A 96 -9.18 -1.09 4.50
C VAL A 96 -9.80 -2.18 5.37
N LYS A 97 -9.65 -3.46 4.98
CA LYS A 97 -10.10 -4.61 5.79
C LYS A 97 -9.37 -4.68 7.14
N LEU A 98 -8.07 -4.41 7.15
CA LEU A 98 -7.27 -4.39 8.38
C LEU A 98 -7.82 -3.38 9.39
N ILE A 99 -8.16 -2.17 8.93
CA ILE A 99 -8.73 -1.12 9.80
C ILE A 99 -10.15 -1.48 10.23
N THR A 100 -11.00 -1.92 9.31
CA THR A 100 -12.40 -2.25 9.62
C THR A 100 -12.57 -3.53 10.43
N GLY A 101 -11.58 -4.41 10.44
CA GLY A 101 -11.53 -5.64 11.23
C GLY A 101 -10.69 -5.53 12.50
N SER A 102 -10.13 -4.36 12.79
CA SER A 102 -9.42 -4.12 14.05
C SER A 102 -10.39 -3.92 15.21
N ASP A 103 -9.91 -4.13 16.42
CA ASP A 103 -10.67 -3.89 17.66
C ASP A 103 -10.80 -2.39 18.02
N LEU A 104 -10.39 -1.50 17.10
CA LEU A 104 -10.44 -0.06 17.31
C LEU A 104 -11.88 0.45 17.10
N ASN A 105 -12.40 1.19 18.07
CA ASN A 105 -13.73 1.76 17.97
C ASN A 105 -13.77 2.86 16.91
N LYS A 106 -14.63 2.70 15.91
CA LYS A 106 -14.75 3.58 14.75
C LYS A 106 -14.99 5.04 15.11
N ASP A 107 -15.80 5.30 16.15
CA ASP A 107 -16.21 6.65 16.53
C ASP A 107 -15.06 7.44 17.17
N ASP A 108 -14.05 6.75 17.67
CA ASP A 108 -12.86 7.33 18.28
C ASP A 108 -11.69 7.51 17.26
N LEU A 109 -11.88 7.06 16.01
CA LEU A 109 -10.82 7.10 15.00
C LEU A 109 -10.79 8.40 14.21
N LEU A 110 -9.62 9.03 14.17
CA LEU A 110 -9.28 10.13 13.29
C LEU A 110 -8.36 9.61 12.18
N ILE A 111 -8.86 9.57 10.95
CA ILE A 111 -8.12 9.00 9.82
C ILE A 111 -7.31 10.08 9.11
N TYR A 112 -6.00 9.88 9.04
CA TYR A 112 -5.06 10.65 8.21
C TYR A 112 -4.78 9.84 6.95
N ALA A 113 -5.52 10.12 5.89
CA ALA A 113 -5.50 9.31 4.67
C ALA A 113 -4.41 9.78 3.71
N ILE A 114 -3.45 8.88 3.42
CA ILE A 114 -2.45 9.07 2.38
C ILE A 114 -2.84 8.18 1.20
N GLY A 115 -3.23 8.84 0.11
CA GLY A 115 -3.77 8.19 -1.08
C GLY A 115 -5.29 8.10 -1.12
N ASN A 116 -5.82 8.32 -2.33
CA ASN A 116 -7.25 8.50 -2.57
C ASN A 116 -8.09 7.23 -2.32
N LYS A 117 -7.54 6.03 -2.61
CA LYS A 117 -8.34 4.79 -2.57
C LYS A 117 -8.72 4.37 -1.16
N GLY A 118 -7.85 4.58 -0.18
CA GLY A 118 -8.17 4.38 1.24
C GLY A 118 -9.17 5.41 1.74
N ARG A 119 -8.93 6.69 1.43
CA ARG A 119 -9.86 7.77 1.77
C ARG A 119 -11.28 7.48 1.29
N GLU A 120 -11.46 7.29 -0.03
CA GLU A 120 -12.77 7.02 -0.63
C GLU A 120 -13.46 5.79 -0.01
N ALA A 121 -12.69 4.76 0.34
CA ALA A 121 -13.24 3.53 0.87
C ALA A 121 -13.63 3.64 2.36
N LEU A 122 -12.87 4.38 3.17
CA LEU A 122 -13.16 4.61 4.59
C LEU A 122 -14.26 5.66 4.77
N GLU A 123 -14.25 6.74 3.99
CA GLU A 123 -15.29 7.77 3.99
C GLU A 123 -16.66 7.17 3.67
N ARG A 124 -16.76 6.30 2.63
CA ARG A 124 -18.01 5.58 2.31
C ARG A 124 -18.51 4.66 3.42
N ARG A 125 -17.62 4.24 4.32
CA ARG A 125 -17.97 3.47 5.52
C ARG A 125 -18.25 4.33 6.73
N GLY A 126 -18.21 5.67 6.56
CA GLY A 126 -18.53 6.67 7.59
C GLY A 126 -17.41 6.83 8.63
N TYR A 127 -16.15 6.57 8.30
CA TYR A 127 -15.00 6.95 9.12
C TYR A 127 -14.74 8.46 8.98
N HIS A 128 -14.31 9.09 10.05
CA HIS A 128 -13.93 10.50 10.03
C HIS A 128 -12.56 10.69 9.41
N ILE A 129 -12.49 11.46 8.31
CA ILE A 129 -11.21 11.80 7.64
C ILE A 129 -10.77 13.17 8.15
N GLU A 130 -9.70 13.19 8.95
CA GLU A 130 -9.13 14.41 9.53
C GLU A 130 -8.24 15.15 8.52
N LEU A 131 -7.48 14.38 7.72
CA LEU A 131 -6.59 14.94 6.71
C LEU A 131 -6.49 13.98 5.53
N GLU A 132 -6.36 14.56 4.33
CA GLU A 132 -6.02 13.82 3.12
C GLU A 132 -4.77 14.38 2.45
N ASP A 133 -3.87 13.50 2.01
CA ASP A 133 -2.73 13.85 1.18
C ASP A 133 -2.52 12.77 0.12
N SER A 134 -2.79 13.14 -1.12
CA SER A 134 -2.57 12.26 -2.28
C SER A 134 -1.22 12.49 -2.96
N ALA A 135 -0.56 13.62 -2.72
CA ALA A 135 0.73 13.95 -3.34
C ALA A 135 1.88 13.16 -2.72
N MET A 136 1.83 12.94 -1.40
CA MET A 136 2.89 12.29 -0.63
C MET A 136 3.20 10.86 -1.13
N ILE A 137 2.18 10.09 -1.57
CA ILE A 137 2.39 8.73 -2.08
C ILE A 137 3.00 8.71 -3.50
N GLU A 138 2.83 9.75 -4.29
CA GLU A 138 3.39 9.82 -5.65
C GLU A 138 4.89 10.14 -5.65
N SER A 139 5.32 10.99 -4.73
CA SER A 139 6.71 11.39 -4.54
C SER A 139 7.08 11.47 -3.07
N PRO A 140 7.32 10.31 -2.41
CA PRO A 140 7.68 10.30 -1.00
C PRO A 140 8.90 11.16 -0.71
N SER A 141 8.76 12.13 0.20
CA SER A 141 9.85 12.93 0.74
C SER A 141 9.87 12.84 2.26
N TYR A 142 11.08 12.93 2.84
CA TYR A 142 11.23 12.97 4.30
C TYR A 142 10.65 14.27 4.89
N GLU A 143 10.71 15.36 4.13
CA GLU A 143 10.20 16.67 4.55
C GLU A 143 8.69 16.66 4.74
N ASP A 144 7.93 16.12 3.77
CA ASP A 144 6.48 16.00 3.86
C ASP A 144 6.08 15.05 4.98
N ALA A 145 6.78 13.92 5.11
CA ALA A 145 6.59 12.98 6.20
C ALA A 145 6.82 13.64 7.57
N SER A 146 7.88 14.43 7.71
CA SER A 146 8.19 15.19 8.93
C SER A 146 7.13 16.24 9.25
N ALA A 147 6.63 16.95 8.23
CA ALA A 147 5.59 17.97 8.42
C ALA A 147 4.28 17.35 8.95
N LEU A 148 3.86 16.22 8.36
CA LEU A 148 2.67 15.50 8.82
C LEU A 148 2.86 14.93 10.23
N CYS A 149 4.01 14.28 10.50
CA CYS A 149 4.31 13.73 11.82
C CYS A 149 4.31 14.82 12.90
N LYS A 150 4.93 15.99 12.63
CA LYS A 150 4.91 17.13 13.57
C LYS A 150 3.48 17.57 13.92
N LYS A 151 2.60 17.62 12.93
CA LYS A 151 1.19 17.98 13.16
C LYS A 151 0.50 16.96 14.08
N ILE A 152 0.64 15.66 13.78
CA ILE A 152 0.02 14.58 14.57
C ILE A 152 0.62 14.50 15.98
N LEU A 153 1.95 14.63 16.10
CA LEU A 153 2.64 14.61 17.39
C LEU A 153 2.23 15.80 18.26
N LYS A 154 1.99 16.97 17.66
CA LYS A 154 1.48 18.13 18.39
C LYS A 154 0.08 17.84 18.96
N SER A 155 -0.86 17.33 18.17
CA SER A 155 -2.20 16.96 18.67
C SER A 155 -2.12 15.88 19.76
N PHE A 156 -1.12 15.01 19.73
CA PHE A 156 -0.87 14.04 20.80
C PHE A 156 -0.35 14.70 22.09
N THR A 157 0.62 15.59 21.98
CA THR A 157 1.15 16.34 23.17
C THR A 157 0.14 17.31 23.75
N ASP A 158 -0.73 17.91 22.92
CA ASP A 158 -1.82 18.77 23.35
C ASP A 158 -2.97 17.98 24.01
N GLY A 159 -2.92 16.64 24.04
CA GLY A 159 -3.92 15.78 24.66
C GLY A 159 -5.20 15.56 23.84
N GLU A 160 -5.23 15.98 22.58
CA GLU A 160 -6.36 15.76 21.69
C GLU A 160 -6.46 14.29 21.23
N ILE A 161 -5.33 13.60 21.13
CA ILE A 161 -5.17 12.22 20.65
C ILE A 161 -4.46 11.41 21.72
N GLY A 162 -4.98 10.24 22.08
CA GLY A 162 -4.40 9.36 23.09
C GLY A 162 -3.45 8.30 22.53
N GLU A 163 -3.63 7.89 21.28
CA GLU A 163 -2.81 6.87 20.62
C GLU A 163 -2.63 7.19 19.12
N ILE A 164 -1.50 6.81 18.56
CA ILE A 164 -1.21 6.98 17.13
C ILE A 164 -0.86 5.63 16.51
N TYR A 165 -1.55 5.29 15.43
CA TYR A 165 -1.37 4.07 14.66
C TYR A 165 -0.96 4.38 13.21
N LEU A 166 -0.27 3.43 12.59
CA LEU A 166 0.11 3.46 11.19
C LEU A 166 -0.35 2.18 10.49
N ALA A 167 -1.23 2.32 9.50
CA ALA A 167 -1.70 1.23 8.65
C ALA A 167 -1.04 1.33 7.28
N TYR A 168 -0.21 0.36 6.93
CA TYR A 168 0.53 0.32 5.68
C TYR A 168 0.73 -1.12 5.20
N THR A 169 1.24 -1.29 3.98
CA THR A 169 1.61 -2.61 3.46
C THR A 169 3.11 -2.78 3.47
N HIS A 170 3.59 -3.67 4.32
CA HIS A 170 4.99 -4.05 4.41
C HIS A 170 5.43 -4.82 3.16
N PHE A 171 6.58 -4.44 2.61
CA PHE A 171 7.17 -5.07 1.43
C PHE A 171 8.10 -6.21 1.82
N LYS A 172 7.59 -7.44 1.81
CA LYS A 172 8.40 -8.62 2.10
C LYS A 172 9.23 -9.06 0.87
N ASN A 173 8.57 -9.17 -0.27
CA ASN A 173 9.17 -9.46 -1.57
C ASN A 173 8.19 -9.08 -2.69
N THR A 174 8.59 -9.28 -3.94
CA THR A 174 7.82 -8.90 -5.13
C THR A 174 6.44 -9.58 -5.23
N VAL A 175 6.25 -10.71 -4.55
CA VAL A 175 5.01 -11.52 -4.60
C VAL A 175 4.19 -11.37 -3.33
N SER A 176 4.85 -11.20 -2.17
CA SER A 176 4.21 -11.15 -0.86
C SER A 176 4.22 -9.75 -0.29
N HIS A 177 3.03 -9.23 -0.01
CA HIS A 177 2.77 -7.91 0.55
C HIS A 177 1.86 -8.09 1.77
N GLU A 178 2.33 -7.69 2.94
CA GLU A 178 1.64 -7.91 4.21
C GLU A 178 1.07 -6.59 4.75
N PRO A 179 -0.26 -6.45 4.85
CA PRO A 179 -0.85 -5.27 5.49
C PRO A 179 -0.56 -5.33 6.99
N LYS A 180 -0.03 -4.23 7.55
CA LYS A 180 0.30 -4.10 8.97
C LYS A 180 -0.37 -2.87 9.57
N LEU A 181 -0.82 -3.03 10.81
CA LEU A 181 -1.26 -1.95 11.67
C LEU A 181 -0.30 -1.92 12.86
N ILE A 182 0.52 -0.88 12.94
CA ILE A 182 1.50 -0.73 14.02
C ILE A 182 1.14 0.47 14.88
N LYS A 183 1.35 0.36 16.18
CA LYS A 183 1.20 1.44 17.14
C LYS A 183 2.49 2.25 17.13
N LEU A 184 2.39 3.54 16.83
CA LEU A 184 3.53 4.45 16.86
C LEU A 184 3.71 5.11 18.22
N LEU A 185 2.60 5.51 18.84
CA LEU A 185 2.57 6.12 20.16
C LEU A 185 1.38 5.60 20.97
N PRO A 186 1.56 5.41 22.29
CA PRO A 186 2.84 5.47 23.01
C PRO A 186 3.83 4.43 22.48
N VAL A 187 5.12 4.72 22.61
CA VAL A 187 6.16 3.77 22.17
C VAL A 187 6.16 2.59 23.13
N GLU A 188 5.79 1.43 22.58
CA GLU A 188 5.87 0.15 23.28
C GLU A 188 7.04 -0.64 22.68
N ILE A 189 7.99 -1.04 23.52
CA ILE A 189 9.08 -1.94 23.12
C ILE A 189 8.81 -3.30 23.71
N GLU A 190 8.68 -4.30 22.86
CA GLU A 190 8.58 -5.68 23.32
C GLU A 190 9.94 -6.12 23.89
N ALA A 191 9.91 -6.78 25.05
CA ALA A 191 11.13 -7.20 25.77
C ALA A 191 12.03 -8.16 24.95
N GLY A 192 11.57 -8.66 23.80
CA GLY A 192 12.30 -9.51 22.88
C GLY A 192 13.05 -8.77 21.76
N ASP A 193 12.77 -7.48 21.55
CA ASP A 193 13.38 -6.69 20.47
C ASP A 193 14.68 -6.00 20.89
N VAL A 194 15.07 -6.14 22.14
CA VAL A 194 16.39 -5.68 22.61
C VAL A 194 17.40 -6.68 22.08
N ALA A 195 18.13 -6.30 21.02
CA ALA A 195 19.19 -7.11 20.45
C ALA A 195 20.13 -7.59 21.58
N GLU A 196 20.34 -8.92 21.66
CA GLU A 196 21.22 -9.58 22.64
C GLU A 196 22.68 -9.07 22.59
N ASP A 197 23.03 -8.26 21.58
CA ASP A 197 24.38 -7.76 21.30
C ASP A 197 24.69 -6.37 21.90
N THR A 198 23.78 -5.78 22.64
CA THR A 198 24.15 -4.58 23.37
C THR A 198 24.87 -4.97 24.65
N ASP A 199 26.17 -4.74 24.64
CA ASP A 199 27.04 -4.77 25.83
C ASP A 199 26.26 -4.13 26.99
N SER A 200 25.60 -4.95 27.81
CA SER A 200 24.65 -4.50 28.84
C SER A 200 25.29 -3.61 29.91
N ASN A 201 26.62 -3.50 29.87
CA ASN A 201 27.43 -2.74 30.81
C ASN A 201 27.84 -1.34 30.31
N VAL A 202 27.54 -0.94 29.08
CA VAL A 202 27.85 0.43 28.62
C VAL A 202 26.78 1.38 29.17
N LEU A 203 27.17 2.16 30.16
CA LEU A 203 26.34 3.27 30.68
C LEU A 203 26.24 4.32 29.57
N MET A 204 25.02 4.55 29.06
CA MET A 204 24.76 5.68 28.17
C MET A 204 24.63 6.94 29.02
N ASN A 205 25.50 7.92 28.79
CA ASN A 205 25.34 9.27 29.33
C ASN A 205 24.49 10.11 28.36
N TYR A 206 23.44 10.70 28.88
CA TYR A 206 22.57 11.59 28.15
C TYR A 206 22.89 13.05 28.53
N GLU A 207 23.05 13.90 27.53
CA GLU A 207 23.25 15.31 27.72
C GLU A 207 22.19 16.11 26.97
N PRO A 208 21.48 17.04 27.61
CA PRO A 208 21.65 17.43 29.03
C PRO A 208 20.92 16.49 30.00
N THR A 209 19.74 15.92 29.63
CA THR A 209 18.98 14.96 30.45
C THR A 209 18.38 13.85 29.60
N THR A 210 17.98 12.74 30.20
CA THR A 210 17.32 11.65 29.49
C THR A 210 15.96 12.08 28.91
N GLU A 211 15.23 12.92 29.64
CA GLU A 211 13.91 13.42 29.20
C GLU A 211 14.04 14.31 27.96
N GLU A 212 14.95 15.27 27.98
CA GLU A 212 15.23 16.14 26.81
C GLU A 212 15.77 15.35 25.61
N ALA A 213 16.58 14.32 25.86
CA ALA A 213 17.03 13.42 24.81
C ALA A 213 15.87 12.64 24.17
N LEU A 214 14.88 12.18 24.97
CA LEU A 214 13.67 11.53 24.46
C LEU A 214 12.78 12.50 23.68
N ASP A 215 12.61 13.74 24.13
CA ASP A 215 11.89 14.79 23.40
C ASP A 215 12.48 15.06 22.00
N MET A 216 13.77 14.90 21.85
CA MET A 216 14.46 15.12 20.57
C MET A 216 14.43 13.89 19.67
N ILE A 217 14.52 12.68 20.23
CA ILE A 217 14.74 11.46 19.45
C ILE A 217 13.42 10.79 19.04
N ILE A 218 12.40 10.76 19.91
CA ILE A 218 11.11 10.10 19.61
C ILE A 218 10.42 10.72 18.39
N PRO A 219 10.32 12.04 18.21
CA PRO A 219 9.76 12.61 16.99
C PRO A 219 10.52 12.23 15.72
N LYS A 220 11.84 12.11 15.79
CA LYS A 220 12.67 11.65 14.66
C LYS A 220 12.45 10.17 14.39
N TYR A 221 12.32 9.36 15.42
CA TYR A 221 12.00 7.94 15.33
C TYR A 221 10.64 7.70 14.67
N VAL A 222 9.59 8.35 15.15
CA VAL A 222 8.24 8.26 14.57
C VAL A 222 8.24 8.71 13.11
N THR A 223 8.92 9.81 12.80
CA THR A 223 9.05 10.30 11.42
C THR A 223 9.79 9.29 10.53
N SER A 224 10.83 8.65 11.05
CA SER A 224 11.59 7.64 10.31
C SER A 224 10.78 6.39 10.04
N LEU A 225 10.01 5.91 11.04
CA LEU A 225 9.06 4.80 10.89
C LEU A 225 8.03 5.11 9.81
N PHE A 226 7.42 6.29 9.88
CA PHE A 226 6.41 6.71 8.92
C PHE A 226 6.99 6.83 7.50
N TYR A 227 8.15 7.47 7.34
CA TYR A 227 8.80 7.59 6.04
C TYR A 227 9.22 6.23 5.47
N GLY A 228 9.78 5.35 6.31
CA GLY A 228 10.10 3.97 5.93
C GLY A 228 8.86 3.21 5.44
N ALA A 229 7.77 3.26 6.19
CA ALA A 229 6.50 2.66 5.82
C ALA A 229 5.92 3.25 4.52
N LEU A 230 6.09 4.56 4.29
CA LEU A 230 5.66 5.22 3.06
C LEU A 230 6.43 4.70 1.84
N VAL A 231 7.75 4.56 1.95
CA VAL A 231 8.60 4.01 0.87
C VAL A 231 8.29 2.53 0.61
N GLU A 232 8.12 1.73 1.67
CA GLU A 232 7.70 0.32 1.54
C GLU A 232 6.31 0.17 0.92
N ALA A 233 5.37 1.02 1.30
CA ALA A 233 4.02 1.04 0.74
C ALA A 233 4.03 1.32 -0.76
N VAL A 234 4.88 2.25 -1.23
CA VAL A 234 5.07 2.52 -2.67
C VAL A 234 5.67 1.31 -3.39
N ALA A 235 6.63 0.62 -2.78
CA ALA A 235 7.18 -0.61 -3.35
C ALA A 235 6.11 -1.71 -3.43
N SER A 236 5.36 -1.93 -2.35
CA SER A 236 4.27 -2.90 -2.26
C SER A 236 3.15 -2.60 -3.26
N GLU A 237 2.73 -1.34 -3.40
CA GLU A 237 1.75 -0.90 -4.40
C GLU A 237 2.16 -1.26 -5.82
N ASN A 238 3.41 -0.94 -6.20
CA ASN A 238 3.91 -1.20 -7.54
C ASN A 238 4.16 -2.69 -7.78
N GLY A 239 4.56 -3.45 -6.76
CA GLY A 239 4.65 -4.91 -6.81
C GLY A 239 3.29 -5.57 -7.03
N ALA A 240 2.29 -5.18 -6.24
CA ALA A 240 0.92 -5.68 -6.37
C ALA A 240 0.29 -5.31 -7.74
N ARG A 241 0.54 -4.08 -8.22
CA ARG A 241 0.08 -3.66 -9.56
C ARG A 241 0.78 -4.43 -10.67
N MET A 242 2.08 -4.64 -10.59
CA MET A 242 2.84 -5.44 -11.55
C MET A 242 2.25 -6.85 -11.66
N GLN A 243 2.01 -7.51 -10.53
CA GLN A 243 1.43 -8.86 -10.48
C GLN A 243 -0.01 -8.90 -11.01
N ALA A 244 -0.85 -7.92 -10.64
CA ALA A 244 -2.21 -7.81 -11.15
C ALA A 244 -2.25 -7.61 -12.67
N MET A 245 -1.34 -6.79 -13.21
CA MET A 245 -1.25 -6.54 -14.65
C MET A 245 -0.67 -7.75 -15.41
N ASP A 246 0.23 -8.50 -14.79
CA ASP A 246 0.74 -9.75 -15.36
C ASP A 246 -0.37 -10.79 -15.51
N SER A 247 -1.13 -11.01 -14.46
CA SER A 247 -2.30 -11.92 -14.48
C SER A 247 -3.36 -11.46 -15.50
N ALA A 248 -3.63 -10.16 -15.56
CA ALA A 248 -4.58 -9.60 -16.53
C ALA A 248 -4.10 -9.77 -17.98
N THR A 249 -2.78 -9.70 -18.22
CA THR A 249 -2.19 -9.91 -19.55
C THR A 249 -2.30 -11.38 -19.97
N GLY A 250 -1.99 -12.32 -19.07
CA GLY A 250 -2.17 -13.75 -19.33
C GLY A 250 -3.62 -14.13 -19.61
N ASN A 251 -4.56 -13.65 -18.80
CA ASN A 251 -6.01 -13.88 -19.05
C ASN A 251 -6.46 -13.31 -20.41
N ALA A 252 -5.90 -12.15 -20.82
CA ALA A 252 -6.21 -11.58 -22.12
C ALA A 252 -5.64 -12.41 -23.28
N GLU A 253 -4.48 -13.05 -23.09
CA GLU A 253 -3.88 -13.98 -24.07
C GLU A 253 -4.78 -15.20 -24.27
N GLU A 254 -5.20 -15.85 -23.20
CA GLU A 254 -6.14 -16.99 -23.26
C GLU A 254 -7.46 -16.62 -23.97
N MET A 255 -8.04 -15.46 -23.61
CA MET A 255 -9.25 -14.96 -24.28
C MET A 255 -9.04 -14.71 -25.77
N LEU A 256 -7.86 -14.26 -26.19
CA LEU A 256 -7.55 -14.02 -27.62
C LEU A 256 -7.43 -15.32 -28.40
N GLU A 257 -6.87 -16.36 -27.80
CA GLU A 257 -6.80 -17.71 -28.38
C GLU A 257 -8.22 -18.27 -28.59
N ASP A 258 -9.06 -18.24 -27.58
CA ASP A 258 -10.46 -18.69 -27.65
C ASP A 258 -11.25 -17.92 -28.72
N LEU A 259 -11.14 -16.60 -28.72
CA LEU A 259 -11.80 -15.75 -29.73
C LEU A 259 -11.30 -16.03 -31.16
N THR A 260 -10.03 -16.41 -31.30
CA THR A 260 -9.46 -16.77 -32.60
C THR A 260 -10.04 -18.08 -33.10
N LEU A 261 -10.19 -19.08 -32.23
CA LEU A 261 -10.85 -20.34 -32.57
C LEU A 261 -12.33 -20.14 -32.96
N LEU A 262 -13.06 -19.35 -32.15
CA LEU A 262 -14.45 -19.02 -32.44
C LEU A 262 -14.60 -18.25 -33.76
N TYR A 263 -13.71 -17.30 -34.03
CA TYR A 263 -13.72 -16.54 -35.30
C TYR A 263 -13.50 -17.47 -36.49
N ASN A 264 -12.52 -18.38 -36.41
CA ASN A 264 -12.23 -19.30 -37.50
C ASN A 264 -13.40 -20.27 -37.76
N ARG A 265 -14.05 -20.80 -36.69
CA ARG A 265 -15.24 -21.62 -36.83
C ARG A 265 -16.40 -20.86 -37.48
N ALA A 266 -16.68 -19.65 -37.01
CA ALA A 266 -17.72 -18.80 -37.57
C ALA A 266 -17.45 -18.44 -39.03
N ARG A 267 -16.19 -18.17 -39.40
CA ARG A 267 -15.76 -17.90 -40.76
C ARG A 267 -15.98 -19.11 -41.65
N GLN A 268 -15.54 -20.31 -41.22
CA GLN A 268 -15.77 -21.56 -41.99
C GLN A 268 -17.27 -21.84 -42.20
N GLY A 269 -18.07 -21.68 -41.14
CA GLY A 269 -19.52 -21.83 -41.22
C GLY A 269 -20.17 -20.86 -42.22
N ALA A 270 -19.75 -19.56 -42.19
CA ALA A 270 -20.26 -18.56 -43.13
C ALA A 270 -19.88 -18.88 -44.59
N ILE A 271 -18.62 -19.28 -44.82
CA ILE A 271 -18.15 -19.69 -46.15
C ILE A 271 -18.96 -20.94 -46.64
N THR A 272 -19.13 -21.92 -45.80
CA THR A 272 -19.91 -23.14 -46.17
C THR A 272 -21.36 -22.82 -46.47
N GLN A 273 -21.97 -21.94 -45.67
CA GLN A 273 -23.33 -21.49 -45.92
C GLN A 273 -23.46 -20.75 -47.27
N GLU A 274 -22.56 -19.80 -47.55
CA GLU A 274 -22.55 -19.05 -48.79
C GLU A 274 -22.34 -19.96 -50.01
N LEU A 275 -21.41 -20.92 -49.92
CA LEU A 275 -21.25 -21.95 -50.98
C LEU A 275 -22.49 -22.80 -51.18
N THR A 276 -23.16 -23.23 -50.08
CA THR A 276 -24.39 -24.03 -50.15
C THR A 276 -25.54 -23.24 -50.82
N GLU A 277 -25.67 -21.94 -50.46
CA GLU A 277 -26.66 -21.05 -51.06
C GLU A 277 -26.44 -20.85 -52.55
N ILE A 278 -25.16 -20.67 -52.96
CA ILE A 278 -24.79 -20.55 -54.39
C ILE A 278 -25.14 -21.85 -55.15
N ILE A 279 -24.75 -23.01 -54.61
CA ILE A 279 -25.03 -24.30 -55.24
C ILE A 279 -26.55 -24.56 -55.33
N ALA A 280 -27.29 -24.29 -54.26
CA ALA A 280 -28.76 -24.44 -54.27
C ALA A 280 -29.42 -23.49 -55.25
N GLY A 281 -28.96 -22.26 -55.35
CA GLY A 281 -29.44 -21.29 -56.35
C GLY A 281 -29.13 -21.73 -57.78
N ALA A 282 -27.95 -22.27 -58.07
CA ALA A 282 -27.60 -22.80 -59.38
C ALA A 282 -28.42 -24.01 -59.78
N SER A 283 -28.67 -24.93 -58.80
CA SER A 283 -29.53 -26.12 -59.06
C SER A 283 -30.99 -25.78 -59.24
N ALA A 284 -31.48 -24.64 -58.75
CA ALA A 284 -32.85 -24.20 -58.93
C ALA A 284 -33.11 -23.54 -60.30
N ILE A 285 -32.06 -23.17 -61.01
CA ILE A 285 -32.14 -22.53 -62.34
C ILE A 285 -31.87 -23.52 -63.51
N SER A 286 -31.26 -24.67 -63.19
CA SER A 286 -31.03 -25.75 -64.12
C SER A 286 -32.19 -26.74 -64.11
#